data_094cdce9d6e2e58d36b80a7c389c0ac0
#
_entry.id   094cdce9d6e2e58d36b80a7c389c0ac0
#
_cell.length_a   1.000
_cell.length_b   1.000
_cell.length_c   1.000
_cell.angle_alpha   90.00
_cell.angle_beta   90.00
_cell.angle_gamma   90.00
#
_symmetry.space_group_name_H-M   'P 1'
#
loop_
_entity.id
_entity.type
_entity.pdbx_description
1 polymer ?
#
loop_
_entity_poly.entity_id
_entity_poly.type
_entity_poly.pdbx_seq_one_letter_code
_entity_poly.pdbx_strand_id
1 'polypeptide(L)'
;MDLDLSETQRLLQETVRRFLEAEAPFDRIRKLEADQGWDAGLWEKIVAQGFLGVAFGEAHGGSGGRLLDLGLVVEEFARRAVMVPILEVAVAGRALQACSELGPSRVPEVLAGALVPVPALLEVSDRFGDVQLEIAPSGTLTGTKHFVDYGQHATHHLVAARDGGQEAFFLVDARARGVSCEPLLSLGRTPVAVVHYAEAPAQRVGGEGGVAAAIRLGRALAALQCVGSMQASLDQTVAYANTREQFGQAIGRFQAVRHHCANMASRVTSARLLALEALSALDRGEEADVRVAAAKAAASRSAPEVLMLGHQVHGGNGVIEENDLYFFTLRGKERSLAWGSVEECLAVMADRVDEEVDWL
;
A
#
# COMPACT_ATOMS: atom_id res chain seq x y z
N MET A 1 0.70 -17.53 18.83
CA MET A 1 -0.19 -16.58 18.14
C MET A 1 -1.04 -17.35 17.14
N ASP A 2 -2.33 -17.10 17.13
CA ASP A 2 -3.24 -17.66 16.13
C ASP A 2 -3.37 -16.66 14.98
N LEU A 3 -2.91 -17.05 13.79
CA LEU A 3 -2.99 -16.28 12.56
C LEU A 3 -4.06 -16.82 11.59
N ASP A 4 -4.86 -17.78 12.06
CA ASP A 4 -6.00 -18.26 11.31
C ASP A 4 -7.08 -17.17 11.24
N LEU A 5 -7.54 -16.90 10.02
CA LEU A 5 -8.61 -15.93 9.82
C LEU A 5 -9.91 -16.42 10.44
N SER A 6 -10.61 -15.54 11.14
CA SER A 6 -11.98 -15.78 11.60
C SER A 6 -12.93 -15.98 10.41
N GLU A 7 -14.12 -16.52 10.68
CA GLU A 7 -15.16 -16.68 9.66
C GLU A 7 -15.55 -15.32 9.03
N THR A 8 -15.68 -14.28 9.85
CA THR A 8 -15.97 -12.91 9.40
C THR A 8 -14.87 -12.37 8.48
N GLN A 9 -13.60 -12.61 8.81
CA GLN A 9 -12.47 -12.18 7.99
C GLN A 9 -12.41 -12.92 6.65
N ARG A 10 -12.69 -14.22 6.63
CA ARG A 10 -12.80 -14.99 5.37
C ARG A 10 -13.94 -14.47 4.50
N LEU A 11 -15.09 -14.17 5.11
CA LEU A 11 -16.24 -13.61 4.40
C LEU A 11 -15.94 -12.22 3.84
N LEU A 12 -15.25 -11.36 4.61
CA LEU A 12 -14.80 -10.05 4.15
C LEU A 12 -13.91 -10.19 2.92
N GLN A 13 -12.87 -11.05 3.00
CA GLN A 13 -11.93 -11.27 1.92
C GLN A 13 -12.64 -11.80 0.65
N GLU A 14 -13.56 -12.75 0.80
CA GLU A 14 -14.35 -13.28 -0.31
C GLU A 14 -15.28 -12.23 -0.92
N THR A 15 -15.90 -11.40 -0.10
CA THR A 15 -16.79 -10.31 -0.55
C THR A 15 -16.02 -9.28 -1.38
N VAL A 16 -14.85 -8.83 -0.88
CA VAL A 16 -13.99 -7.89 -1.61
C VAL A 16 -13.54 -8.51 -2.94
N ARG A 17 -13.11 -9.77 -2.92
CA ARG A 17 -12.67 -10.48 -4.13
C ARG A 17 -13.76 -10.53 -5.20
N ARG A 18 -14.97 -10.98 -4.84
CA ARG A 18 -16.11 -11.05 -5.76
C ARG A 18 -16.50 -9.68 -6.31
N PHE A 19 -16.50 -8.67 -5.45
CA PHE A 19 -16.76 -7.31 -5.88
C PHE A 19 -15.75 -6.83 -6.92
N LEU A 20 -14.45 -7.04 -6.67
CA LEU A 20 -13.39 -6.61 -7.59
C LEU A 20 -13.37 -7.43 -8.89
N GLU A 21 -13.70 -8.72 -8.85
CA GLU A 21 -13.86 -9.54 -10.05
C GLU A 21 -14.98 -9.02 -10.97
N ALA A 22 -16.09 -8.56 -10.38
CA ALA A 22 -17.22 -8.03 -11.12
C ALA A 22 -16.97 -6.61 -11.66
N GLU A 23 -16.37 -5.73 -10.83
CA GLU A 23 -16.29 -4.30 -11.11
C GLU A 23 -15.00 -3.87 -11.81
N ALA A 24 -13.93 -4.67 -11.71
CA ALA A 24 -12.62 -4.36 -12.24
C ALA A 24 -12.08 -5.48 -13.15
N PRO A 25 -12.73 -5.81 -14.28
CA PRO A 25 -12.16 -6.74 -15.25
C PRO A 25 -10.83 -6.20 -15.80
N PHE A 26 -9.90 -7.09 -16.18
CA PHE A 26 -8.56 -6.68 -16.64
C PHE A 26 -8.60 -5.75 -17.86
N ASP A 27 -9.58 -5.89 -18.76
CA ASP A 27 -9.75 -4.96 -19.89
C ASP A 27 -10.04 -3.53 -19.44
N ARG A 28 -10.75 -3.33 -18.33
CA ARG A 28 -10.95 -2.01 -17.73
C ARG A 28 -9.65 -1.45 -17.17
N ILE A 29 -8.89 -2.28 -16.47
CA ILE A 29 -7.60 -1.89 -15.91
C ILE A 29 -6.61 -1.51 -17.01
N ARG A 30 -6.57 -2.29 -18.11
CA ARG A 30 -5.70 -2.03 -19.28
C ARG A 30 -6.01 -0.69 -19.97
N LYS A 31 -7.29 -0.33 -20.05
CA LYS A 31 -7.70 0.97 -20.61
C LYS A 31 -7.25 2.15 -19.73
N LEU A 32 -7.37 2.00 -18.40
CA LEU A 32 -6.95 3.04 -17.46
C LEU A 32 -5.45 3.27 -17.46
N GLU A 33 -4.64 2.23 -17.64
CA GLU A 33 -3.19 2.36 -17.77
C GLU A 33 -2.77 3.23 -18.97
N ALA A 34 -3.47 3.08 -20.10
CA ALA A 34 -3.19 3.85 -21.30
C ALA A 34 -3.38 5.36 -21.08
N ASP A 35 -4.35 5.71 -20.24
CA ASP A 35 -4.71 7.10 -19.92
C ASP A 35 -3.93 7.67 -18.71
N GLN A 36 -3.07 6.88 -18.08
CA GLN A 36 -2.39 7.20 -16.80
C GLN A 36 -3.35 7.72 -15.74
N GLY A 37 -4.57 7.22 -15.77
CA GLY A 37 -5.67 7.64 -14.93
C GLY A 37 -5.82 6.77 -13.68
N TRP A 38 -6.66 7.25 -12.75
CA TRP A 38 -7.19 6.43 -11.67
C TRP A 38 -8.67 6.13 -11.93
N ASP A 39 -9.19 5.06 -11.32
CA ASP A 39 -10.56 4.64 -11.51
C ASP A 39 -11.51 5.34 -10.54
N ALA A 40 -11.88 6.59 -10.84
CA ALA A 40 -12.82 7.35 -10.02
C ALA A 40 -14.20 6.68 -9.88
N GLY A 41 -14.70 6.06 -10.95
CA GLY A 41 -15.99 5.36 -10.91
C GLY A 41 -15.95 4.07 -10.08
N LEU A 42 -14.81 3.38 -10.04
CA LEU A 42 -14.61 2.26 -9.13
C LEU A 42 -14.48 2.75 -7.68
N TRP A 43 -13.78 3.87 -7.47
CA TRP A 43 -13.63 4.48 -6.16
C TRP A 43 -14.98 4.81 -5.50
N GLU A 44 -15.89 5.44 -6.23
CA GLU A 44 -17.25 5.71 -5.74
C GLU A 44 -17.97 4.44 -5.27
N LYS A 45 -17.85 3.35 -6.03
CA LYS A 45 -18.42 2.06 -5.66
C LYS A 45 -17.75 1.44 -4.42
N ILE A 46 -16.43 1.57 -4.29
CA ILE A 46 -15.66 1.11 -3.12
C ILE A 46 -16.11 1.83 -1.86
N VAL A 47 -16.26 3.15 -1.93
CA VAL A 47 -16.77 3.97 -0.84
C VAL A 47 -18.19 3.54 -0.47
N ALA A 48 -19.07 3.34 -1.43
CA ALA A 48 -20.45 2.89 -1.20
C ALA A 48 -20.53 1.50 -0.55
N GLN A 49 -19.55 0.62 -0.78
CA GLN A 49 -19.45 -0.69 -0.11
C GLN A 49 -18.90 -0.60 1.32
N GLY A 50 -18.34 0.53 1.72
CA GLY A 50 -17.77 0.73 3.05
C GLY A 50 -16.40 0.04 3.26
N PHE A 51 -15.73 -0.45 2.21
CA PHE A 51 -14.44 -1.15 2.36
C PHE A 51 -13.35 -0.29 2.97
N LEU A 52 -13.36 1.03 2.72
CA LEU A 52 -12.44 1.97 3.34
C LEU A 52 -12.66 2.07 4.86
N GLY A 53 -13.92 2.00 5.30
CA GLY A 53 -14.33 2.17 6.70
C GLY A 53 -14.08 0.96 7.61
N VAL A 54 -13.59 -0.17 7.08
CA VAL A 54 -13.47 -1.42 7.83
C VAL A 54 -12.69 -1.25 9.13
N ALA A 55 -11.55 -0.56 9.11
CA ALA A 55 -10.70 -0.36 10.31
C ALA A 55 -10.89 0.99 10.99
N PHE A 56 -12.01 1.66 10.78
CA PHE A 56 -12.33 2.92 11.44
C PHE A 56 -13.41 2.71 12.52
N GLY A 57 -13.33 3.51 13.61
CA GLY A 57 -14.28 3.43 14.70
C GLY A 57 -15.72 3.81 14.28
N GLU A 58 -16.71 3.15 14.87
CA GLU A 58 -18.13 3.40 14.61
C GLU A 58 -18.54 4.85 14.86
N ALA A 59 -17.91 5.51 15.84
CA ALA A 59 -18.13 6.94 16.13
C ALA A 59 -17.83 7.87 14.94
N HIS A 60 -17.03 7.41 13.97
CA HIS A 60 -16.70 8.15 12.75
C HIS A 60 -17.41 7.60 11.51
N GLY A 61 -18.32 6.63 11.68
CA GLY A 61 -19.03 5.98 10.57
C GLY A 61 -18.31 4.77 9.98
N GLY A 62 -17.26 4.26 10.63
CA GLY A 62 -16.60 3.01 10.25
C GLY A 62 -17.28 1.77 10.85
N SER A 63 -16.71 0.59 10.58
CA SER A 63 -17.25 -0.71 11.03
C SER A 63 -16.66 -1.20 12.36
N GLY A 64 -15.72 -0.49 12.97
CA GLY A 64 -15.08 -0.89 14.23
C GLY A 64 -14.15 -2.10 14.11
N GLY A 65 -13.77 -2.50 12.91
CA GLY A 65 -12.85 -3.60 12.66
C GLY A 65 -11.39 -3.23 12.95
N ARG A 66 -10.49 -4.16 12.66
CA ARG A 66 -9.07 -4.07 12.97
C ARG A 66 -8.23 -3.65 11.76
N LEU A 67 -6.98 -3.23 12.00
CA LEU A 67 -6.01 -2.97 10.92
C LEU A 67 -5.73 -4.24 10.09
N LEU A 68 -5.80 -5.42 10.72
CA LEU A 68 -5.72 -6.70 10.02
C LEU A 68 -6.84 -6.85 8.99
N ASP A 69 -8.07 -6.44 9.29
CA ASP A 69 -9.22 -6.52 8.37
C ASP A 69 -9.01 -5.57 7.18
N LEU A 70 -8.48 -4.37 7.42
CA LEU A 70 -8.05 -3.45 6.36
C LEU A 70 -6.94 -4.06 5.50
N GLY A 71 -5.99 -4.74 6.13
CA GLY A 71 -4.92 -5.45 5.43
C GLY A 71 -5.45 -6.48 4.43
N LEU A 72 -6.48 -7.25 4.82
CA LEU A 72 -7.13 -8.22 3.92
C LEU A 72 -7.82 -7.54 2.72
N VAL A 73 -8.42 -6.37 2.95
CA VAL A 73 -8.98 -5.56 1.85
C VAL A 73 -7.85 -5.14 0.89
N VAL A 74 -6.76 -4.54 1.41
CA VAL A 74 -5.63 -4.08 0.59
C VAL A 74 -4.96 -5.24 -0.18
N GLU A 75 -4.85 -6.43 0.41
CA GLU A 75 -4.35 -7.63 -0.24
C GLU A 75 -5.18 -7.99 -1.49
N GLU A 76 -6.52 -8.01 -1.39
CA GLU A 76 -7.40 -8.34 -2.51
C GLU A 76 -7.38 -7.27 -3.61
N PHE A 77 -7.26 -5.98 -3.24
CA PHE A 77 -7.09 -4.90 -4.22
C PHE A 77 -5.81 -5.07 -5.04
N ALA A 78 -4.70 -5.41 -4.38
CA ALA A 78 -3.45 -5.69 -5.07
C ALA A 78 -3.51 -6.98 -5.91
N ARG A 79 -4.22 -8.01 -5.42
CA ARG A 79 -4.46 -9.26 -6.13
C ARG A 79 -5.26 -9.06 -7.41
N ARG A 80 -6.10 -8.01 -7.47
CA ARG A 80 -6.84 -7.62 -8.67
C ARG A 80 -6.11 -6.56 -9.51
N ALA A 81 -5.00 -6.04 -9.03
CA ALA A 81 -4.21 -5.00 -9.69
C ALA A 81 -5.00 -3.71 -10.01
N VAL A 82 -5.93 -3.31 -9.15
CA VAL A 82 -6.73 -2.09 -9.36
C VAL A 82 -5.95 -0.82 -9.03
N MET A 83 -6.26 0.28 -9.75
CA MET A 83 -5.61 1.58 -9.57
C MET A 83 -6.55 2.54 -8.84
N VAL A 84 -6.58 2.41 -7.52
CA VAL A 84 -7.32 3.29 -6.61
C VAL A 84 -6.50 3.53 -5.33
N PRO A 85 -6.60 4.68 -4.68
CA PRO A 85 -5.78 5.07 -3.54
C PRO A 85 -6.23 4.44 -2.20
N ILE A 86 -6.56 3.13 -2.18
CA ILE A 86 -7.12 2.49 -0.98
C ILE A 86 -6.13 2.50 0.19
N LEU A 87 -4.87 2.22 -0.04
CA LEU A 87 -3.82 2.24 0.97
C LEU A 87 -3.56 3.66 1.44
N GLU A 88 -3.37 4.58 0.50
CA GLU A 88 -3.00 5.96 0.75
C GLU A 88 -4.08 6.67 1.57
N VAL A 89 -5.34 6.55 1.16
CA VAL A 89 -6.49 7.14 1.87
C VAL A 89 -6.71 6.48 3.23
N ALA A 90 -6.51 5.17 3.33
CA ALA A 90 -6.62 4.48 4.62
C ALA A 90 -5.53 4.94 5.60
N VAL A 91 -4.27 5.06 5.17
CA VAL A 91 -3.17 5.57 6.01
C VAL A 91 -3.43 7.01 6.43
N ALA A 92 -3.79 7.89 5.48
CA ALA A 92 -4.09 9.29 5.79
C ALA A 92 -5.31 9.42 6.73
N GLY A 93 -6.38 8.69 6.47
CA GLY A 93 -7.57 8.67 7.32
C GLY A 93 -7.30 8.16 8.73
N ARG A 94 -6.49 7.11 8.88
CA ARG A 94 -6.07 6.60 10.20
C ARG A 94 -5.18 7.60 10.93
N ALA A 95 -4.27 8.29 10.23
CA ALA A 95 -3.49 9.37 10.81
C ALA A 95 -4.39 10.52 11.27
N LEU A 96 -5.36 10.94 10.47
CA LEU A 96 -6.37 11.94 10.87
C LEU A 96 -7.17 11.49 12.11
N GLN A 97 -7.61 10.23 12.16
CA GLN A 97 -8.35 9.71 13.31
C GLN A 97 -7.53 9.74 14.61
N ALA A 98 -6.21 9.52 14.51
CA ALA A 98 -5.30 9.50 15.66
C ALA A 98 -4.87 10.90 16.13
N CYS A 99 -5.11 11.92 15.33
CA CYS A 99 -4.76 13.29 15.66
C CYS A 99 -5.60 13.85 16.83
N SER A 100 -5.01 14.76 17.62
CA SER A 100 -5.67 15.36 18.79
C SER A 100 -6.48 16.62 18.49
N GLU A 101 -6.34 17.18 17.28
CA GLU A 101 -6.95 18.46 16.90
C GLU A 101 -8.12 18.28 15.93
N LEU A 102 -8.01 18.81 14.72
CA LEU A 102 -9.08 18.80 13.72
C LEU A 102 -9.20 17.49 12.96
N GLY A 103 -8.18 16.62 13.05
CA GLY A 103 -8.11 15.38 12.29
C GLY A 103 -9.35 14.50 12.44
N PRO A 104 -9.79 14.14 13.67
CA PRO A 104 -10.93 13.23 13.86
C PRO A 104 -12.22 13.73 13.25
N SER A 105 -12.46 15.05 13.21
CA SER A 105 -13.67 15.64 12.63
C SER A 105 -13.74 15.49 11.10
N ARG A 106 -12.60 15.24 10.45
CA ARG A 106 -12.51 15.04 8.98
C ARG A 106 -12.72 13.60 8.53
N VAL A 107 -12.64 12.63 9.47
CA VAL A 107 -12.75 11.20 9.14
C VAL A 107 -14.07 10.84 8.46
N PRO A 108 -15.25 11.34 8.89
CA PRO A 108 -16.51 11.06 8.19
C PRO A 108 -16.49 11.48 6.71
N GLU A 109 -15.84 12.60 6.37
CA GLU A 109 -15.70 13.05 4.98
C GLU A 109 -14.79 12.11 4.16
N VAL A 110 -13.74 11.55 4.80
CA VAL A 110 -12.87 10.54 4.19
C VAL A 110 -13.68 9.28 3.87
N LEU A 111 -14.45 8.79 4.84
CA LEU A 111 -15.24 7.57 4.68
C LEU A 111 -16.41 7.74 3.69
N ALA A 112 -16.93 8.96 3.55
CA ALA A 112 -17.92 9.30 2.53
C ALA A 112 -17.30 9.54 1.13
N GLY A 113 -15.97 9.51 0.99
CA GLY A 113 -15.28 9.79 -0.27
C GLY A 113 -15.27 11.26 -0.70
N ALA A 114 -15.81 12.16 0.11
CA ALA A 114 -15.79 13.60 -0.14
C ALA A 114 -14.39 14.20 0.07
N LEU A 115 -13.62 13.62 1.00
CA LEU A 115 -12.23 13.92 1.23
C LEU A 115 -11.39 12.71 0.79
N VAL A 116 -10.50 12.90 -0.17
CA VAL A 116 -9.54 11.88 -0.64
C VAL A 116 -8.13 12.37 -0.28
N PRO A 117 -7.70 12.19 0.99
CA PRO A 117 -6.39 12.61 1.43
C PRO A 117 -5.34 11.57 1.06
N VAL A 118 -4.17 12.01 0.59
CA VAL A 118 -3.03 11.13 0.37
C VAL A 118 -1.82 11.61 1.16
N PRO A 119 -0.99 10.71 1.73
CA PRO A 119 0.21 11.09 2.47
C PRO A 119 1.27 11.70 1.55
N ALA A 120 1.82 12.85 1.95
CA ALA A 120 2.93 13.52 1.31
C ALA A 120 4.11 13.57 2.31
N LEU A 121 4.92 12.52 2.33
CA LEU A 121 5.90 12.27 3.39
C LEU A 121 7.35 12.48 2.94
N LEU A 122 7.70 12.02 1.73
CA LEU A 122 9.07 12.00 1.26
C LEU A 122 9.57 13.36 0.75
N GLU A 123 10.82 13.63 1.02
CA GLU A 123 11.56 14.79 0.52
C GLU A 123 12.76 14.34 -0.32
N VAL A 124 13.64 15.26 -0.66
CA VAL A 124 14.80 14.99 -1.53
C VAL A 124 15.75 13.92 -0.99
N SER A 125 15.77 13.70 0.33
CA SER A 125 16.56 12.64 0.95
C SER A 125 16.09 11.22 0.61
N ASP A 126 14.85 11.08 0.11
CA ASP A 126 14.20 9.80 -0.18
C ASP A 126 14.19 8.82 1.01
N ARG A 127 14.10 9.37 2.23
CA ARG A 127 14.05 8.60 3.49
C ARG A 127 12.78 8.90 4.25
N PHE A 128 12.06 7.84 4.62
CA PHE A 128 10.91 7.97 5.50
C PHE A 128 11.33 8.39 6.92
N GLY A 129 10.63 9.41 7.47
CA GLY A 129 10.93 9.98 8.79
C GLY A 129 11.98 11.10 8.77
N ASP A 130 12.62 11.38 7.63
CA ASP A 130 13.49 12.56 7.48
C ASP A 130 12.65 13.76 7.02
N VAL A 131 11.96 14.40 7.97
CA VAL A 131 11.10 15.56 7.70
C VAL A 131 11.89 16.83 7.90
N GLN A 132 12.13 17.60 6.83
CA GLN A 132 12.85 18.88 6.85
C GLN A 132 11.95 20.07 6.55
N LEU A 133 10.82 19.86 5.83
CA LEU A 133 9.87 20.92 5.50
C LEU A 133 9.29 21.52 6.77
N GLU A 134 9.33 22.86 6.89
CA GLU A 134 8.79 23.59 8.04
C GLU A 134 7.56 24.41 7.65
N ILE A 135 6.59 24.49 8.57
CA ILE A 135 5.47 25.41 8.44
C ILE A 135 5.94 26.84 8.80
N ALA A 136 5.61 27.80 7.96
CA ALA A 136 5.88 29.21 8.27
C ALA A 136 4.91 29.73 9.35
N PRO A 137 5.29 30.79 10.11
CA PRO A 137 4.39 31.41 11.10
C PRO A 137 3.06 31.93 10.49
N SER A 138 3.05 32.18 9.20
CA SER A 138 1.84 32.53 8.42
C SER A 138 0.85 31.39 8.23
N GLY A 139 1.20 30.16 8.64
CA GLY A 139 0.38 28.96 8.37
C GLY A 139 0.49 28.46 6.93
N THR A 140 1.61 28.75 6.26
CA THR A 140 1.85 28.32 4.87
C THR A 140 3.05 27.40 4.76
N LEU A 141 3.03 26.52 3.76
CA LEU A 141 4.15 25.63 3.42
C LEU A 141 4.83 26.10 2.13
N THR A 142 6.17 26.04 2.13
CA THR A 142 6.99 26.26 0.94
C THR A 142 8.04 25.17 0.84
N GLY A 143 7.97 24.34 -0.20
CA GLY A 143 8.89 23.22 -0.43
C GLY A 143 8.31 22.18 -1.35
N THR A 144 8.88 20.98 -1.35
CA THR A 144 8.53 19.93 -2.30
C THR A 144 8.40 18.58 -1.58
N LYS A 145 7.38 17.83 -1.94
CA LYS A 145 7.24 16.41 -1.58
C LYS A 145 7.33 15.53 -2.83
N HIS A 146 8.08 14.46 -2.71
CA HIS A 146 8.38 13.56 -3.80
C HIS A 146 7.58 12.26 -3.69
N PHE A 147 7.34 11.61 -4.82
CA PHE A 147 6.69 10.30 -4.92
C PHE A 147 5.36 10.21 -4.16
N VAL A 148 4.53 11.27 -4.32
CA VAL A 148 3.19 11.30 -3.72
C VAL A 148 2.24 10.47 -4.58
N ASP A 149 1.94 9.26 -4.13
CA ASP A 149 0.98 8.38 -4.81
C ASP A 149 -0.39 9.08 -4.91
N TYR A 150 -0.97 9.11 -6.12
CA TYR A 150 -2.22 9.80 -6.44
C TYR A 150 -2.24 11.30 -6.13
N GLY A 151 -1.09 11.95 -5.96
CA GLY A 151 -0.99 13.37 -5.57
C GLY A 151 -1.79 14.32 -6.47
N GLN A 152 -1.78 14.10 -7.79
CA GLN A 152 -2.53 14.90 -8.76
C GLN A 152 -4.05 14.64 -8.76
N HIS A 153 -4.50 13.54 -8.13
CA HIS A 153 -5.91 13.13 -8.06
C HIS A 153 -6.53 13.29 -6.67
N ALA A 154 -5.71 13.56 -5.67
CA ALA A 154 -6.15 13.81 -4.31
C ALA A 154 -6.99 15.08 -4.21
N THR A 155 -7.90 15.13 -3.25
CA THR A 155 -8.54 16.38 -2.85
C THR A 155 -7.65 17.18 -1.90
N HIS A 156 -6.89 16.47 -1.07
CA HIS A 156 -5.99 17.04 -0.09
C HIS A 156 -4.71 16.20 0.03
N HIS A 157 -3.62 16.88 0.34
CA HIS A 157 -2.38 16.22 0.74
C HIS A 157 -2.27 16.26 2.28
N LEU A 158 -1.99 15.11 2.90
CA LEU A 158 -1.62 15.02 4.30
C LEU A 158 -0.11 15.13 4.38
N VAL A 159 0.36 16.36 4.60
CA VAL A 159 1.77 16.71 4.52
C VAL A 159 2.43 16.54 5.88
N ALA A 160 3.52 15.78 5.95
CA ALA A 160 4.40 15.77 7.11
C ALA A 160 5.32 17.00 7.03
N ALA A 161 5.32 17.83 8.08
CA ALA A 161 6.19 19.01 8.20
C ALA A 161 6.54 19.25 9.67
N ARG A 162 7.51 20.12 9.92
CA ARG A 162 7.89 20.54 11.26
C ARG A 162 7.15 21.82 11.68
N ASP A 163 6.80 21.87 12.94
CA ASP A 163 6.23 23.04 13.61
C ASP A 163 7.02 23.30 14.89
N GLY A 164 7.86 24.34 14.87
CA GLY A 164 8.76 24.61 15.97
C GLY A 164 9.73 23.48 16.31
N GLY A 165 10.18 22.74 15.30
CA GLY A 165 11.10 21.60 15.42
C GLY A 165 10.43 20.25 15.70
N GLN A 166 9.12 20.21 15.96
CA GLN A 166 8.35 18.97 16.14
C GLN A 166 7.65 18.55 14.86
N GLU A 167 7.63 17.25 14.58
CA GLU A 167 6.89 16.72 13.44
C GLU A 167 5.38 16.77 13.66
N ALA A 168 4.66 17.20 12.63
CA ALA A 168 3.22 17.29 12.64
C ALA A 168 2.64 17.00 11.25
N PHE A 169 1.35 16.68 11.20
CA PHE A 169 0.60 16.62 9.96
C PHE A 169 -0.17 17.90 9.68
N PHE A 170 -0.13 18.28 8.43
CA PHE A 170 -0.87 19.42 7.88
C PHE A 170 -1.73 18.95 6.71
N LEU A 171 -3.00 19.34 6.73
CA LEU A 171 -3.91 19.10 5.62
C LEU A 171 -3.84 20.29 4.66
N VAL A 172 -3.51 20.02 3.40
CA VAL A 172 -3.39 21.03 2.34
C VAL A 172 -4.36 20.69 1.23
N ASP A 173 -5.25 21.62 0.89
CA ASP A 173 -6.13 21.46 -0.28
C ASP A 173 -5.27 21.39 -1.56
N ALA A 174 -5.40 20.31 -2.32
CA ALA A 174 -4.63 20.08 -3.53
C ALA A 174 -4.89 21.10 -4.65
N ARG A 175 -6.00 21.85 -4.54
CA ARG A 175 -6.38 22.93 -5.47
C ARG A 175 -6.08 24.33 -4.93
N ALA A 176 -5.51 24.43 -3.72
CA ALA A 176 -5.18 25.73 -3.13
C ALA A 176 -4.16 26.48 -3.97
N ARG A 177 -4.19 27.81 -3.84
CA ARG A 177 -3.15 28.65 -4.44
C ARG A 177 -1.78 28.23 -3.89
N GLY A 178 -0.79 28.13 -4.78
CA GLY A 178 0.56 27.74 -4.43
C GLY A 178 0.80 26.23 -4.39
N VAL A 179 -0.20 25.39 -4.74
CA VAL A 179 -0.02 23.96 -4.90
C VAL A 179 0.07 23.62 -6.39
N SER A 180 1.06 22.84 -6.78
CA SER A 180 1.15 22.26 -8.12
C SER A 180 1.70 20.85 -8.07
N CYS A 181 1.23 20.00 -8.97
CA CYS A 181 1.64 18.61 -9.09
C CYS A 181 2.32 18.40 -10.45
N GLU A 182 3.51 17.79 -10.42
CA GLU A 182 4.22 17.31 -11.60
C GLU A 182 4.08 15.78 -11.67
N PRO A 183 3.26 15.25 -12.61
CA PRO A 183 3.09 13.81 -12.75
C PRO A 183 4.39 13.09 -13.13
N LEU A 184 4.63 11.95 -12.52
CA LEU A 184 5.77 11.08 -12.83
C LEU A 184 5.28 9.81 -13.55
N LEU A 185 6.09 9.32 -14.48
CA LEU A 185 5.86 8.01 -15.08
C LEU A 185 6.37 6.93 -14.12
N SER A 186 5.45 6.17 -13.52
CA SER A 186 5.80 5.08 -12.61
C SER A 186 5.93 3.74 -13.34
N LEU A 187 6.67 2.81 -12.74
CA LEU A 187 6.83 1.45 -13.27
C LEU A 187 5.49 0.71 -13.32
N GLY A 188 4.73 0.76 -12.25
CA GLY A 188 3.44 0.06 -12.09
C GLY A 188 2.26 0.77 -12.72
N ARG A 189 2.51 1.90 -13.42
CA ARG A 189 1.48 2.77 -13.99
C ARG A 189 0.56 3.41 -12.94
N THR A 190 0.94 3.34 -11.66
CA THR A 190 0.21 4.03 -10.59
C THR A 190 0.42 5.55 -10.76
N PRO A 191 -0.63 6.37 -10.63
CA PRO A 191 -0.47 7.82 -10.61
C PRO A 191 0.44 8.27 -9.46
N VAL A 192 1.57 8.88 -9.76
CA VAL A 192 2.55 9.40 -8.80
C VAL A 192 2.94 10.81 -9.22
N ALA A 193 3.19 11.69 -8.27
CA ALA A 193 3.60 13.06 -8.57
C ALA A 193 4.70 13.57 -7.65
N VAL A 194 5.45 14.56 -8.12
CA VAL A 194 6.14 15.53 -7.28
C VAL A 194 5.14 16.65 -6.99
N VAL A 195 5.00 17.01 -5.72
CA VAL A 195 4.09 18.08 -5.29
C VAL A 195 4.89 19.25 -4.77
N HIS A 196 4.68 20.42 -5.38
CA HIS A 196 5.31 21.67 -5.01
C HIS A 196 4.33 22.56 -4.23
N TYR A 197 4.82 23.13 -3.15
CA TYR A 197 4.12 24.10 -2.30
C TYR A 197 4.87 25.43 -2.38
N ALA A 198 4.18 26.50 -2.73
CA ALA A 198 4.70 27.87 -2.80
C ALA A 198 3.78 28.77 -1.96
N GLU A 199 4.09 28.95 -0.68
CA GLU A 199 3.24 29.63 0.30
C GLU A 199 1.80 29.05 0.34
N ALA A 200 1.69 27.71 0.19
CA ALA A 200 0.41 27.02 0.17
C ALA A 200 -0.22 27.03 1.57
N PRO A 201 -1.48 27.47 1.75
CA PRO A 201 -2.18 27.39 3.02
C PRO A 201 -2.25 25.96 3.54
N ALA A 202 -1.89 25.77 4.81
CA ALA A 202 -1.85 24.45 5.43
C ALA A 202 -2.55 24.48 6.79
N GLN A 203 -3.42 23.53 7.04
CA GLN A 203 -4.15 23.40 8.28
C GLN A 203 -3.52 22.31 9.15
N ARG A 204 -3.02 22.67 10.33
CA ARG A 204 -2.51 21.69 11.30
C ARG A 204 -3.63 20.77 11.76
N VAL A 205 -3.41 19.48 11.73
CA VAL A 205 -4.42 18.45 12.10
C VAL A 205 -3.98 17.56 13.25
N GLY A 206 -2.70 17.57 13.60
CA GLY A 206 -2.14 16.86 14.74
C GLY A 206 -0.65 16.58 14.58
N GLY A 207 -0.04 16.00 15.59
CA GLY A 207 1.40 16.03 15.71
C GLY A 207 2.07 14.76 16.20
N GLU A 208 2.54 14.81 17.41
CA GLU A 208 3.63 13.98 17.92
C GLU A 208 3.40 12.47 17.73
N GLY A 209 4.37 11.79 17.08
CA GLY A 209 4.31 10.34 16.81
C GLY A 209 3.42 9.93 15.63
N GLY A 210 2.58 10.85 15.10
CA GLY A 210 1.64 10.53 14.02
C GLY A 210 2.33 10.16 12.70
N VAL A 211 3.43 10.82 12.36
CA VAL A 211 4.20 10.54 11.13
C VAL A 211 4.80 9.14 11.17
N ALA A 212 5.47 8.79 12.27
CA ALA A 212 6.03 7.45 12.45
C ALA A 212 4.95 6.36 12.45
N ALA A 213 3.78 6.59 13.07
CA ALA A 213 2.66 5.65 13.06
C ALA A 213 2.09 5.46 11.65
N ALA A 214 1.96 6.53 10.86
CA ALA A 214 1.53 6.45 9.46
C ALA A 214 2.53 5.66 8.59
N ILE A 215 3.83 5.88 8.78
CA ILE A 215 4.88 5.12 8.10
C ILE A 215 4.80 3.63 8.45
N ARG A 216 4.64 3.26 9.72
CA ARG A 216 4.46 1.87 10.16
C ARG A 216 3.26 1.21 9.48
N LEU A 217 2.11 1.86 9.52
CA LEU A 217 0.90 1.35 8.88
C LEU A 217 1.08 1.22 7.36
N GLY A 218 1.62 2.23 6.70
CA GLY A 218 1.90 2.22 5.27
C GLY A 218 2.83 1.08 4.87
N ARG A 219 3.91 0.83 5.62
CA ARG A 219 4.84 -0.30 5.40
C ARG A 219 4.14 -1.65 5.52
N ALA A 220 3.33 -1.85 6.56
CA ALA A 220 2.60 -3.11 6.78
C ALA A 220 1.58 -3.37 5.66
N LEU A 221 0.83 -2.35 5.24
CA LEU A 221 -0.13 -2.46 4.14
C LEU A 221 0.57 -2.65 2.77
N ALA A 222 1.69 -1.96 2.52
CA ALA A 222 2.48 -2.14 1.30
C ALA A 222 3.08 -3.56 1.19
N ALA A 223 3.43 -4.19 2.33
CA ALA A 223 3.81 -5.60 2.35
C ALA A 223 2.67 -6.49 1.84
N LEU A 224 1.41 -6.22 2.23
CA LEU A 224 0.23 -6.94 1.73
C LEU A 224 -0.10 -6.62 0.27
N GLN A 225 0.21 -5.43 -0.24
CA GLN A 225 0.13 -5.17 -1.68
C GLN A 225 1.11 -6.06 -2.47
N CYS A 226 2.34 -6.23 -1.98
CA CYS A 226 3.28 -7.18 -2.58
C CYS A 226 2.74 -8.61 -2.52
N VAL A 227 2.18 -9.02 -1.38
CA VAL A 227 1.58 -10.36 -1.20
C VAL A 227 0.43 -10.59 -2.18
N GLY A 228 -0.48 -9.63 -2.32
CA GLY A 228 -1.60 -9.74 -3.27
C GLY A 228 -1.12 -9.94 -4.72
N SER A 229 -0.14 -9.14 -5.15
CA SER A 229 0.47 -9.29 -6.49
C SER A 229 1.16 -10.64 -6.68
N MET A 230 1.92 -11.09 -5.68
CA MET A 230 2.58 -12.39 -5.70
C MET A 230 1.57 -13.54 -5.73
N GLN A 231 0.50 -13.47 -4.94
CA GLN A 231 -0.54 -14.49 -4.89
C GLN A 231 -1.27 -14.62 -6.23
N ALA A 232 -1.63 -13.51 -6.86
CA ALA A 232 -2.25 -13.52 -8.18
C ALA A 232 -1.34 -14.13 -9.25
N SER A 233 -0.05 -13.78 -9.23
CA SER A 233 0.94 -14.39 -10.13
C SER A 233 1.08 -15.89 -9.89
N LEU A 234 1.11 -16.34 -8.63
CA LEU A 234 1.15 -17.76 -8.28
C LEU A 234 -0.08 -18.51 -8.79
N ASP A 235 -1.28 -17.98 -8.55
CA ASP A 235 -2.54 -18.60 -8.98
C ASP A 235 -2.59 -18.78 -10.51
N GLN A 236 -2.25 -17.73 -11.26
CA GLN A 236 -2.17 -17.79 -12.72
C GLN A 236 -1.11 -18.79 -13.20
N THR A 237 0.04 -18.81 -12.54
CA THR A 237 1.15 -19.72 -12.90
C THR A 237 0.76 -21.17 -12.67
N VAL A 238 0.11 -21.49 -11.57
CA VAL A 238 -0.38 -22.84 -11.26
C VAL A 238 -1.46 -23.26 -12.25
N ALA A 239 -2.41 -22.37 -12.56
CA ALA A 239 -3.45 -22.64 -13.56
C ALA A 239 -2.83 -22.92 -14.95
N TYR A 240 -1.90 -22.08 -15.38
CA TYR A 240 -1.17 -22.26 -16.63
C TYR A 240 -0.39 -23.58 -16.67
N ALA A 241 0.35 -23.89 -15.61
CA ALA A 241 1.12 -25.13 -15.52
C ALA A 241 0.26 -26.39 -15.61
N ASN A 242 -0.98 -26.33 -15.15
CA ASN A 242 -1.94 -27.46 -15.22
C ASN A 242 -2.60 -27.60 -16.58
N THR A 243 -2.69 -26.53 -17.37
CA THR A 243 -3.41 -26.52 -18.66
C THR A 243 -2.48 -26.55 -19.88
N ARG A 244 -1.27 -25.96 -19.76
CA ARG A 244 -0.30 -25.92 -20.86
C ARG A 244 0.35 -27.29 -21.07
N GLU A 245 0.23 -27.84 -22.26
CA GLU A 245 0.86 -29.10 -22.63
C GLU A 245 2.11 -28.88 -23.49
N GLN A 246 3.18 -29.57 -23.14
CA GLN A 246 4.39 -29.76 -23.96
C GLN A 246 5.01 -31.13 -23.66
N PHE A 247 5.72 -31.70 -24.64
CA PHE A 247 6.33 -33.03 -24.53
C PHE A 247 5.32 -34.10 -24.14
N GLY A 248 4.06 -33.96 -24.62
CA GLY A 248 2.99 -34.95 -24.45
C GLY A 248 2.29 -34.94 -23.09
N GLN A 249 2.50 -33.92 -22.28
CA GLN A 249 1.84 -33.78 -20.96
C GLN A 249 1.75 -32.33 -20.51
N ALA A 250 0.91 -32.08 -19.49
CA ALA A 250 0.86 -30.79 -18.82
C ALA A 250 2.23 -30.43 -18.20
N ILE A 251 2.70 -29.17 -18.39
CA ILE A 251 4.03 -28.78 -17.93
C ILE A 251 4.17 -28.86 -16.39
N GLY A 252 3.08 -28.75 -15.64
CA GLY A 252 3.04 -28.95 -14.19
C GLY A 252 3.41 -30.37 -13.74
N ARG A 253 3.54 -31.34 -14.65
CA ARG A 253 4.07 -32.68 -14.34
C ARG A 253 5.59 -32.73 -14.25
N PHE A 254 6.30 -31.73 -14.81
CA PHE A 254 7.75 -31.67 -14.72
C PHE A 254 8.19 -31.17 -13.35
N GLN A 255 9.15 -31.86 -12.76
CA GLN A 255 9.63 -31.57 -11.41
C GLN A 255 10.18 -30.13 -11.28
N ALA A 256 10.89 -29.62 -12.29
CA ALA A 256 11.41 -28.25 -12.29
C ALA A 256 10.29 -27.20 -12.18
N VAL A 257 9.17 -27.37 -12.90
CA VAL A 257 8.01 -26.48 -12.85
C VAL A 257 7.34 -26.55 -11.47
N ARG A 258 7.18 -27.75 -10.91
CA ARG A 258 6.63 -27.94 -9.55
C ARG A 258 7.48 -27.24 -8.50
N HIS A 259 8.81 -27.33 -8.61
CA HIS A 259 9.72 -26.66 -7.68
C HIS A 259 9.59 -25.13 -7.75
N HIS A 260 9.43 -24.56 -8.96
CA HIS A 260 9.15 -23.14 -9.11
C HIS A 260 7.85 -22.75 -8.40
N CYS A 261 6.75 -23.45 -8.65
CA CYS A 261 5.46 -23.17 -7.99
C CYS A 261 5.55 -23.33 -6.46
N ALA A 262 6.25 -24.36 -5.96
CA ALA A 262 6.45 -24.57 -4.53
C ALA A 262 7.27 -23.45 -3.88
N ASN A 263 8.34 -22.98 -4.54
CA ASN A 263 9.15 -21.86 -4.08
C ASN A 263 8.33 -20.57 -4.05
N MET A 264 7.53 -20.30 -5.08
CA MET A 264 6.60 -19.18 -5.10
C MET A 264 5.63 -19.25 -3.91
N ALA A 265 4.96 -20.38 -3.71
CA ALA A 265 3.99 -20.58 -2.63
C ALA A 265 4.62 -20.37 -1.24
N SER A 266 5.82 -20.91 -1.01
CA SER A 266 6.55 -20.74 0.26
C SER A 266 6.82 -19.25 0.56
N ARG A 267 7.31 -18.49 -0.44
CA ARG A 267 7.62 -17.06 -0.29
C ARG A 267 6.36 -16.22 -0.05
N VAL A 268 5.28 -16.48 -0.80
CA VAL A 268 3.99 -15.81 -0.62
C VAL A 268 3.46 -16.04 0.79
N THR A 269 3.42 -17.28 1.23
CA THR A 269 2.92 -17.65 2.56
C THR A 269 3.74 -16.99 3.67
N SER A 270 5.07 -17.05 3.58
CA SER A 270 5.95 -16.45 4.59
C SER A 270 5.78 -14.93 4.67
N ALA A 271 5.77 -14.24 3.53
CA ALA A 271 5.56 -12.79 3.49
C ALA A 271 4.19 -12.39 4.04
N ARG A 272 3.13 -13.17 3.69
CA ARG A 272 1.77 -12.94 4.17
C ARG A 272 1.67 -13.06 5.69
N LEU A 273 2.21 -14.12 6.27
CA LEU A 273 2.17 -14.34 7.71
C LEU A 273 2.89 -13.24 8.48
N LEU A 274 4.06 -12.80 8.02
CA LEU A 274 4.78 -11.68 8.62
C LEU A 274 3.97 -10.36 8.54
N ALA A 275 3.32 -10.09 7.42
CA ALA A 275 2.53 -8.88 7.25
C ALA A 275 1.26 -8.89 8.15
N LEU A 276 0.57 -10.03 8.25
CA LEU A 276 -0.58 -10.18 9.16
C LEU A 276 -0.16 -10.05 10.63
N GLU A 277 1.00 -10.60 11.01
CA GLU A 277 1.56 -10.43 12.35
C GLU A 277 1.88 -8.98 12.66
N ALA A 278 2.50 -8.25 11.72
CA ALA A 278 2.80 -6.84 11.89
C ALA A 278 1.51 -6.02 12.16
N LEU A 279 0.45 -6.23 11.35
CA LEU A 279 -0.83 -5.55 11.57
C LEU A 279 -1.49 -5.96 12.89
N SER A 280 -1.43 -7.25 13.25
CA SER A 280 -1.96 -7.73 14.52
C SER A 280 -1.24 -7.11 15.73
N ALA A 281 0.08 -6.90 15.64
CA ALA A 281 0.85 -6.22 16.68
C ALA A 281 0.46 -4.73 16.78
N LEU A 282 0.29 -4.05 15.64
CA LEU A 282 -0.23 -2.67 15.62
C LEU A 282 -1.63 -2.57 16.25
N ASP A 283 -2.52 -3.52 15.98
CA ASP A 283 -3.87 -3.58 16.58
C ASP A 283 -3.84 -3.75 18.11
N ARG A 284 -2.83 -4.46 18.64
CA ARG A 284 -2.64 -4.63 20.08
C ARG A 284 -1.94 -3.44 20.75
N GLY A 285 -1.53 -2.45 19.98
CA GLY A 285 -0.75 -1.31 20.50
C GLY A 285 0.65 -1.70 20.99
N GLU A 286 1.19 -2.83 20.50
CA GLU A 286 2.55 -3.28 20.83
C GLU A 286 3.59 -2.49 20.05
N GLU A 287 4.83 -2.48 20.53
CA GLU A 287 5.94 -2.02 19.73
C GLU A 287 6.12 -2.95 18.53
N ALA A 288 5.97 -2.39 17.32
CA ALA A 288 5.86 -3.17 16.10
C ALA A 288 6.92 -2.81 15.05
N ASP A 289 7.89 -1.94 15.35
CA ASP A 289 8.87 -1.44 14.37
C ASP A 289 9.63 -2.59 13.70
N VAL A 290 10.16 -3.53 14.49
CA VAL A 290 10.87 -4.71 13.97
C VAL A 290 9.95 -5.61 13.16
N ARG A 291 8.72 -5.87 13.63
CA ARG A 291 7.75 -6.74 12.95
C ARG A 291 7.33 -6.15 11.61
N VAL A 292 7.04 -4.84 11.58
CA VAL A 292 6.68 -4.10 10.36
C VAL A 292 7.85 -4.08 9.38
N ALA A 293 9.06 -3.80 9.87
CA ALA A 293 10.27 -3.79 9.05
C ALA A 293 10.56 -5.19 8.47
N ALA A 294 10.46 -6.25 9.27
CA ALA A 294 10.63 -7.64 8.83
C ALA A 294 9.60 -8.03 7.77
N ALA A 295 8.32 -7.68 7.97
CA ALA A 295 7.25 -7.95 7.02
C ALA A 295 7.49 -7.25 5.68
N LYS A 296 7.84 -5.95 5.72
CA LYS A 296 8.10 -5.16 4.50
C LYS A 296 9.36 -5.67 3.79
N ALA A 297 10.47 -5.92 4.50
CA ALA A 297 11.69 -6.46 3.92
C ALA A 297 11.45 -7.82 3.25
N ALA A 298 10.76 -8.74 3.94
CA ALA A 298 10.45 -10.06 3.41
C ALA A 298 9.57 -10.00 2.16
N ALA A 299 8.48 -9.19 2.18
CA ALA A 299 7.59 -9.01 1.04
C ALA A 299 8.32 -8.35 -0.13
N SER A 300 9.12 -7.30 0.13
CA SER A 300 9.86 -6.56 -0.91
C SER A 300 10.94 -7.41 -1.59
N ARG A 301 11.62 -8.30 -0.85
CA ARG A 301 12.59 -9.24 -1.43
C ARG A 301 11.91 -10.36 -2.21
N SER A 302 10.79 -10.86 -1.69
CA SER A 302 10.08 -11.99 -2.30
C SER A 302 9.35 -11.61 -3.58
N ALA A 303 8.82 -10.39 -3.68
CA ALA A 303 7.97 -9.99 -4.80
C ALA A 303 8.69 -10.12 -6.16
N PRO A 304 9.88 -9.52 -6.41
CA PRO A 304 10.58 -9.69 -7.68
C PRO A 304 10.88 -11.16 -8.01
N GLU A 305 11.26 -11.95 -7.01
CA GLU A 305 11.63 -13.36 -7.22
C GLU A 305 10.41 -14.20 -7.62
N VAL A 306 9.27 -14.04 -6.90
CA VAL A 306 8.03 -14.77 -7.21
C VAL A 306 7.51 -14.40 -8.60
N LEU A 307 7.49 -13.10 -8.90
CA LEU A 307 6.97 -12.59 -10.17
C LEU A 307 7.83 -13.06 -11.35
N MET A 308 9.15 -13.06 -11.21
CA MET A 308 10.05 -13.59 -12.24
C MET A 308 9.93 -15.11 -12.43
N LEU A 309 9.68 -15.87 -11.35
CA LEU A 309 9.39 -17.31 -11.48
C LEU A 309 8.09 -17.55 -12.24
N GLY A 310 7.06 -16.70 -12.06
CA GLY A 310 5.85 -16.73 -12.87
C GLY A 310 6.16 -16.59 -14.36
N HIS A 311 6.93 -15.58 -14.74
CA HIS A 311 7.37 -15.40 -16.13
C HIS A 311 8.19 -16.59 -16.65
N GLN A 312 9.08 -17.14 -15.83
CA GLN A 312 9.89 -18.30 -16.20
C GLN A 312 9.00 -19.51 -16.56
N VAL A 313 7.94 -19.77 -15.79
CA VAL A 313 7.03 -20.89 -16.04
C VAL A 313 6.16 -20.64 -17.27
N HIS A 314 5.71 -19.40 -17.50
CA HIS A 314 4.92 -19.04 -18.69
C HIS A 314 5.77 -18.98 -19.97
N GLY A 315 7.10 -18.81 -19.86
CA GLY A 315 7.99 -18.64 -21.00
C GLY A 315 7.61 -17.42 -21.84
N GLY A 316 7.68 -17.55 -23.18
CA GLY A 316 7.34 -16.46 -24.09
C GLY A 316 5.92 -15.90 -23.91
N ASN A 317 4.97 -16.73 -23.48
CA ASN A 317 3.60 -16.27 -23.19
C ASN A 317 3.49 -15.34 -22.00
N GLY A 318 4.44 -15.40 -21.07
CA GLY A 318 4.45 -14.54 -19.87
C GLY A 318 4.94 -13.12 -20.13
N VAL A 319 5.60 -12.83 -21.27
CA VAL A 319 6.20 -11.52 -21.56
C VAL A 319 5.40 -10.68 -22.56
N ILE A 320 4.28 -11.19 -23.05
CA ILE A 320 3.40 -10.43 -23.95
C ILE A 320 2.38 -9.60 -23.14
N GLU A 321 2.04 -8.40 -23.62
CA GLU A 321 1.15 -7.47 -22.93
C GLU A 321 -0.31 -7.96 -22.82
N GLU A 322 -0.71 -8.89 -23.66
CA GLU A 322 -2.02 -9.54 -23.61
C GLU A 322 -2.18 -10.50 -22.42
N ASN A 323 -1.07 -10.93 -21.82
CA ASN A 323 -1.10 -11.78 -20.63
C ASN A 323 -1.13 -10.90 -19.37
N ASP A 324 -2.16 -11.07 -18.55
CA ASP A 324 -2.39 -10.26 -17.35
C ASP A 324 -1.27 -10.36 -16.28
N LEU A 325 -0.32 -11.30 -16.45
CA LEU A 325 0.82 -11.47 -15.53
C LEU A 325 1.67 -10.20 -15.39
N TYR A 326 1.75 -9.39 -16.45
CA TYR A 326 2.54 -8.16 -16.44
C TYR A 326 2.03 -7.14 -15.41
N PHE A 327 0.71 -7.05 -15.19
CA PHE A 327 0.13 -6.15 -14.19
C PHE A 327 0.74 -6.36 -12.81
N PHE A 328 0.79 -7.63 -12.40
CA PHE A 328 1.32 -8.00 -11.10
C PHE A 328 2.81 -7.78 -11.02
N THR A 329 3.55 -8.01 -12.12
CA THR A 329 4.99 -7.82 -12.17
C THR A 329 5.37 -6.35 -12.02
N LEU A 330 4.75 -5.46 -12.78
CA LEU A 330 5.06 -4.04 -12.74
C LEU A 330 4.64 -3.43 -11.38
N ARG A 331 3.40 -3.71 -10.93
CA ARG A 331 2.89 -3.17 -9.67
C ARG A 331 3.56 -3.80 -8.46
N GLY A 332 3.75 -5.11 -8.44
CA GLY A 332 4.46 -5.78 -7.35
C GLY A 332 5.90 -5.31 -7.22
N LYS A 333 6.59 -5.06 -8.34
CA LYS A 333 7.94 -4.45 -8.30
C LYS A 333 7.90 -3.02 -7.78
N GLU A 334 6.98 -2.18 -8.23
CA GLU A 334 6.81 -0.82 -7.73
C GLU A 334 6.52 -0.81 -6.23
N ARG A 335 5.56 -1.62 -5.77
CA ARG A 335 5.20 -1.71 -4.35
C ARG A 335 6.32 -2.30 -3.48
N SER A 336 7.22 -3.10 -4.06
CA SER A 336 8.41 -3.57 -3.34
C SER A 336 9.38 -2.43 -2.99
N LEU A 337 9.34 -1.32 -3.70
CA LEU A 337 10.15 -0.12 -3.45
C LEU A 337 9.40 0.95 -2.65
N ALA A 338 8.07 1.00 -2.76
CA ALA A 338 7.23 1.98 -2.05
C ALA A 338 7.27 1.77 -0.53
N TRP A 339 7.06 2.84 0.24
CA TRP A 339 7.01 2.83 1.70
C TRP A 339 8.32 2.38 2.40
N GLY A 340 9.43 2.50 1.73
CA GLY A 340 10.77 2.18 2.22
C GLY A 340 11.39 0.97 1.56
N SER A 341 12.70 1.05 1.36
CA SER A 341 13.51 0.00 0.76
C SER A 341 13.75 -1.17 1.72
N VAL A 342 14.28 -2.27 1.17
CA VAL A 342 14.75 -3.40 2.00
C VAL A 342 15.83 -2.95 2.96
N GLU A 343 16.75 -2.10 2.49
CA GLU A 343 17.88 -1.59 3.27
C GLU A 343 17.43 -0.73 4.44
N GLU A 344 16.44 0.17 4.24
CA GLU A 344 15.85 0.95 5.33
C GLU A 344 15.18 0.04 6.37
N CYS A 345 14.44 -0.98 5.93
CA CYS A 345 13.80 -1.92 6.84
C CYS A 345 14.83 -2.74 7.63
N LEU A 346 15.92 -3.19 6.98
CA LEU A 346 16.99 -3.90 7.66
C LEU A 346 17.73 -3.01 8.66
N ALA A 347 17.92 -1.73 8.37
CA ALA A 347 18.51 -0.78 9.32
C ALA A 347 17.64 -0.64 10.58
N VAL A 348 16.31 -0.48 10.44
CA VAL A 348 15.39 -0.46 11.59
C VAL A 348 15.49 -1.72 12.44
N MET A 349 15.65 -2.88 11.79
CA MET A 349 15.82 -4.16 12.53
C MET A 349 17.17 -4.22 13.24
N ALA A 350 18.26 -3.76 12.59
CA ALA A 350 19.60 -3.79 13.16
C ALA A 350 19.71 -2.89 14.40
N ASP A 351 19.18 -1.66 14.30
CA ASP A 351 19.21 -0.71 15.43
C ASP A 351 18.54 -1.28 16.70
N ARG A 352 17.49 -2.10 16.53
CA ARG A 352 16.77 -2.71 17.67
C ARG A 352 17.42 -3.99 18.19
N VAL A 353 18.10 -4.76 17.32
CA VAL A 353 18.81 -5.96 17.76
C VAL A 353 19.97 -5.60 18.67
N ASP A 354 20.66 -4.49 18.38
CA ASP A 354 21.77 -4.01 19.23
C ASP A 354 21.31 -3.52 20.61
N GLU A 355 20.03 -3.08 20.74
CA GLU A 355 19.45 -2.68 22.03
C GLU A 355 19.00 -3.88 22.90
N GLU A 356 18.61 -5.01 22.28
CA GLU A 356 18.00 -6.15 22.96
C GLU A 356 18.97 -7.32 23.22
N VAL A 357 20.12 -7.35 22.57
CA VAL A 357 21.07 -8.46 22.68
C VAL A 357 22.33 -8.02 23.41
N ASP A 358 22.45 -8.48 24.66
CA ASP A 358 23.70 -8.42 25.42
C ASP A 358 24.67 -9.46 24.78
N TRP A 359 25.51 -9.00 23.86
CA TRP A 359 26.52 -9.82 23.20
C TRP A 359 27.68 -10.10 24.20
N LEU A 360 27.52 -11.08 25.10
CA LEU A 360 28.61 -11.61 25.92
C LEU A 360 29.33 -12.74 25.20
#